data_5a3b8c8263732a8d1232be7cfab4a330
#
_entry.id   5a3b8c8263732a8d1232be7cfab4a330
#
_cell.length_a   1.000
_cell.length_b   1.000
_cell.length_c   1.000
_cell.angle_alpha   90.00
_cell.angle_beta   90.00
_cell.angle_gamma   90.00
#
_symmetry.space_group_name_H-M   'P 1'
#
loop_
_entity.id
_entity.type
_entity.pdbx_description
1 polymer ?
#
loop_
_entity_poly.entity_id
_entity_poly.type
_entity_poly.pdbx_seq_one_letter_code
_entity_poly.pdbx_strand_id
1 'polypeptide(L)'
;MNGFLKAWQWQWTRRPNRESWGLDRNWHRSEAARHLKSGNFADAERHLSLGVREADDRGTAPALRVELRLELAALQQRLAQPPEDLKETGQLDLAKLRDCENTLREAIIVCTQASDSKLYLLCLDTLAEVFELVEDYQALEEVTRDAVRLWTSIKNEDPERTERRLQRLATAQDRNGRFPDALKTFDQAVAVREKYYGAAHLETGNLLAEVGRICRARGVHVQAQAYLKRALRIHETQCGPDSPEALADVQQLAGSLEDTGDLDAAAAQYERALGLKLRQLGYEHIDEVADMQYSLACLHVGWGRYSRSRELLSECIGAFKREKGPRLAVAYETLAHVEEREGRVSFALNELERAAKIWEACKPPRLEELSRNLDLQADLSDHLRLRVEANLLRKKARHIQAAAEDQAVAGQPDAT
;
A
#
# COMPACT_ATOMS: atom_id res chain seq x y z
N MET A 1 1.54 9.11 17.79
CA MET A 1 1.98 10.28 18.62
C MET A 1 3.21 10.04 19.48
N ASN A 2 3.46 8.85 19.99
CA ASN A 2 4.56 8.62 20.95
C ASN A 2 5.94 8.30 20.36
N GLY A 3 6.05 7.91 19.11
CA GLY A 3 7.33 7.50 18.51
C GLY A 3 8.23 8.68 18.12
N PHE A 4 7.67 9.66 17.42
CA PHE A 4 8.43 10.81 16.90
C PHE A 4 8.86 11.78 18.02
N LEU A 5 7.97 12.07 18.98
CA LEU A 5 8.34 12.86 20.17
C LEU A 5 9.36 12.14 21.05
N LYS A 6 9.32 10.80 21.15
CA LYS A 6 10.32 10.01 21.88
C LYS A 6 11.66 9.98 21.14
N ALA A 7 11.68 9.82 19.82
CA ALA A 7 12.90 9.89 19.01
C ALA A 7 13.49 11.30 19.06
N TRP A 8 12.65 12.33 19.00
CA TRP A 8 13.04 13.74 19.10
C TRP A 8 13.57 14.08 20.49
N GLN A 9 12.89 13.68 21.58
CA GLN A 9 13.38 13.81 22.94
C GLN A 9 14.65 12.98 23.20
N TRP A 10 14.79 11.79 22.60
CA TRP A 10 15.91 10.90 22.82
C TRP A 10 17.22 11.43 22.18
N GLN A 11 17.17 12.06 21.02
CA GLN A 11 18.31 12.73 20.40
C GLN A 11 18.82 13.95 21.20
N TRP A 12 17.93 14.60 21.96
CA TRP A 12 18.23 15.84 22.71
C TRP A 12 18.68 15.63 24.16
N THR A 13 18.38 14.47 24.76
CA THR A 13 18.73 14.19 26.17
C THR A 13 20.13 13.61 26.40
N ARG A 14 20.85 13.24 25.35
CA ARG A 14 22.17 12.55 25.42
C ARG A 14 23.38 13.39 25.00
N ARG A 15 23.34 14.72 25.00
CA ARG A 15 24.55 15.51 24.74
C ARG A 15 25.27 15.89 26.03
N PRO A 16 26.58 15.56 26.18
CA PRO A 16 27.40 16.03 27.29
C PRO A 16 27.79 17.50 27.08
N ASN A 17 27.91 18.24 28.14
CA ASN A 17 28.39 19.61 28.34
C ASN A 17 27.38 20.77 28.14
N ARG A 18 26.68 21.04 29.25
CA ARG A 18 25.84 22.22 29.46
C ARG A 18 26.60 23.53 29.79
N GLU A 19 27.93 23.54 29.93
CA GLU A 19 28.64 24.62 30.61
C GLU A 19 29.33 25.67 29.73
N SER A 20 29.27 25.56 28.40
CA SER A 20 29.96 26.54 27.53
C SER A 20 29.08 27.47 26.69
N TRP A 21 27.77 27.49 26.91
CA TRP A 21 26.85 28.28 26.09
C TRP A 21 26.30 29.45 26.93
N GLY A 22 26.74 30.69 26.62
CA GLY A 22 26.28 31.91 27.29
C GLY A 22 24.74 32.04 27.34
N LEU A 23 24.22 32.52 28.46
CA LEU A 23 22.82 32.54 28.87
C LEU A 23 21.79 33.13 27.87
N ASP A 24 22.21 33.96 26.89
CA ASP A 24 21.33 34.63 25.95
C ASP A 24 21.09 33.88 24.61
N ARG A 25 21.91 32.88 24.27
CA ARG A 25 21.90 32.26 22.94
C ARG A 25 20.82 31.21 22.72
N ASN A 26 20.11 30.80 23.78
CA ASN A 26 19.11 29.74 23.75
C ASN A 26 17.70 30.18 24.17
N TRP A 27 17.46 31.48 24.35
CA TRP A 27 16.17 31.95 24.84
C TRP A 27 15.02 31.61 23.91
N HIS A 28 15.13 31.96 22.62
CA HIS A 28 14.12 31.65 21.62
C HIS A 28 13.85 30.14 21.48
N ARG A 29 14.90 29.33 21.53
CA ARG A 29 14.81 27.87 21.50
C ARG A 29 14.09 27.33 22.74
N SER A 30 14.38 27.88 23.90
CA SER A 30 13.75 27.47 25.15
C SER A 30 12.27 27.88 25.22
N GLU A 31 11.93 29.08 24.73
CA GLU A 31 10.54 29.51 24.61
C GLU A 31 9.77 28.67 23.60
N ALA A 32 10.33 28.41 22.43
CA ALA A 32 9.74 27.51 21.44
C ALA A 32 9.45 26.12 22.05
N ALA A 33 10.42 25.56 22.79
CA ALA A 33 10.23 24.27 23.47
C ALA A 33 9.11 24.32 24.54
N ARG A 34 8.91 25.47 25.21
CA ARG A 34 7.79 25.68 26.16
C ARG A 34 6.46 25.73 25.44
N HIS A 35 6.37 26.48 24.35
CA HIS A 35 5.18 26.57 23.50
C HIS A 35 4.79 25.22 22.86
N LEU A 36 5.78 24.43 22.41
CA LEU A 36 5.56 23.06 21.92
C LEU A 36 4.93 22.15 22.97
N LYS A 37 5.39 22.25 24.24
CA LYS A 37 4.81 21.46 25.35
C LYS A 37 3.38 21.87 25.68
N SER A 38 3.04 23.15 25.51
CA SER A 38 1.68 23.67 25.72
C SER A 38 0.75 23.51 24.53
N GLY A 39 1.24 22.96 23.39
CA GLY A 39 0.47 22.79 22.17
C GLY A 39 0.31 24.08 21.34
N ASN A 40 0.98 25.16 21.71
CA ASN A 40 0.94 26.42 20.97
C ASN A 40 2.01 26.45 19.85
N PHE A 41 1.69 25.83 18.72
CA PHE A 41 2.63 25.65 17.61
C PHE A 41 2.95 26.96 16.86
N ALA A 42 1.99 27.91 16.80
CA ALA A 42 2.21 29.18 16.11
C ALA A 42 3.25 30.04 16.81
N ASP A 43 3.18 30.15 18.14
CA ASP A 43 4.20 30.88 18.90
C ASP A 43 5.54 30.14 18.89
N ALA A 44 5.53 28.80 18.92
CA ALA A 44 6.77 28.01 18.77
C ALA A 44 7.47 28.29 17.44
N GLU A 45 6.73 28.31 16.32
CA GLU A 45 7.27 28.64 14.98
C GLU A 45 7.84 30.06 14.96
N ARG A 46 7.11 31.03 15.52
CA ARG A 46 7.56 32.42 15.61
C ARG A 46 8.87 32.54 16.38
N HIS A 47 8.98 31.86 17.54
CA HIS A 47 10.22 31.89 18.34
C HIS A 47 11.40 31.23 17.62
N LEU A 48 11.19 30.09 16.95
CA LEU A 48 12.25 29.46 16.16
C LEU A 48 12.69 30.35 14.99
N SER A 49 11.79 31.00 14.29
CA SER A 49 12.10 31.93 13.20
C SER A 49 12.91 33.15 13.69
N LEU A 50 12.56 33.69 14.86
CA LEU A 50 13.34 34.76 15.49
C LEU A 50 14.72 34.28 15.93
N GLY A 51 14.82 33.06 16.47
CA GLY A 51 16.09 32.45 16.86
C GLY A 51 17.01 32.22 15.68
N VAL A 52 16.50 31.81 14.51
CA VAL A 52 17.25 31.68 13.25
C VAL A 52 17.82 33.04 12.83
N ARG A 53 16.96 34.07 12.77
CA ARG A 53 17.42 35.45 12.39
C ARG A 53 18.49 35.98 13.33
N GLU A 54 18.29 35.88 14.62
CA GLU A 54 19.24 36.31 15.62
C GLU A 54 20.58 35.57 15.53
N ALA A 55 20.55 34.25 15.23
CA ALA A 55 21.74 33.45 15.06
C ALA A 55 22.53 33.85 13.79
N ASP A 56 21.82 34.26 12.73
CA ASP A 56 22.44 34.74 11.50
C ASP A 56 23.05 36.16 11.69
N ASP A 57 22.31 37.09 12.26
CA ASP A 57 22.72 38.45 12.52
C ASP A 57 23.98 38.52 13.41
N ARG A 58 24.05 37.63 14.38
CA ARG A 58 25.21 37.52 15.28
C ARG A 58 26.38 36.71 14.73
N GLY A 59 26.22 36.09 13.56
CA GLY A 59 27.25 35.22 12.98
C GLY A 59 27.63 34.05 13.89
N THR A 60 26.67 33.44 14.56
CA THR A 60 26.91 32.31 15.48
C THR A 60 27.50 31.09 14.76
N ALA A 61 27.98 30.11 15.54
CA ALA A 61 28.56 28.89 15.00
C ALA A 61 27.63 28.24 13.96
N PRO A 62 28.13 27.81 12.80
CA PRO A 62 27.32 27.26 11.72
C PRO A 62 26.42 26.07 12.19
N ALA A 63 26.93 25.21 13.09
CA ALA A 63 26.20 24.11 13.63
C ALA A 63 24.89 24.55 14.33
N LEU A 64 24.93 25.62 15.13
CA LEU A 64 23.74 26.16 15.78
C LEU A 64 22.75 26.76 14.79
N ARG A 65 23.25 27.46 13.77
CA ARG A 65 22.42 28.04 12.69
C ARG A 65 21.67 26.97 11.90
N VAL A 66 22.30 25.83 11.67
CA VAL A 66 21.69 24.66 11.00
C VAL A 66 20.71 23.95 11.95
N GLU A 67 21.09 23.71 13.20
CA GLU A 67 20.20 23.06 14.17
C GLU A 67 18.88 23.81 14.36
N LEU A 68 18.91 25.14 14.49
CA LEU A 68 17.69 25.96 14.61
C LEU A 68 16.80 25.85 13.35
N ARG A 69 17.40 25.82 12.17
CA ARG A 69 16.66 25.65 10.91
C ARG A 69 16.05 24.25 10.79
N LEU A 70 16.74 23.22 11.24
CA LEU A 70 16.20 21.86 11.26
C LEU A 70 15.00 21.75 12.24
N GLU A 71 15.08 22.42 13.40
CA GLU A 71 13.95 22.46 14.35
C GLU A 71 12.75 23.22 13.75
N LEU A 72 13.00 24.35 13.10
CA LEU A 72 11.95 25.11 12.43
C LEU A 72 11.32 24.32 11.28
N ALA A 73 12.13 23.69 10.45
CA ALA A 73 11.65 22.84 9.34
C ALA A 73 10.80 21.65 9.83
N ALA A 74 11.26 20.97 10.90
CA ALA A 74 10.50 19.87 11.50
C ALA A 74 9.13 20.32 12.04
N LEU A 75 9.06 21.54 12.60
CA LEU A 75 7.78 22.10 13.05
C LEU A 75 6.89 22.49 11.88
N GLN A 76 7.43 23.10 10.83
CA GLN A 76 6.71 23.46 9.61
C GLN A 76 6.15 22.23 8.90
N GLN A 77 6.94 21.16 8.79
CA GLN A 77 6.52 19.88 8.24
C GLN A 77 5.36 19.27 9.05
N ARG A 78 5.43 19.35 10.37
CA ARG A 78 4.34 18.87 11.25
C ARG A 78 3.07 19.69 11.07
N LEU A 79 3.19 21.03 10.99
CA LEU A 79 2.06 21.94 10.80
C LEU A 79 1.40 21.79 9.43
N ALA A 80 2.15 21.30 8.44
CA ALA A 80 1.65 21.02 7.10
C ALA A 80 0.78 19.77 7.02
N GLN A 81 0.89 18.86 8.00
CA GLN A 81 0.11 17.63 8.05
C GLN A 81 -1.22 17.88 8.75
N PRO A 82 -2.34 17.30 8.26
CA PRO A 82 -3.63 17.40 8.95
C PRO A 82 -3.54 16.75 10.35
N PRO A 83 -4.36 17.21 11.32
CA PRO A 83 -4.48 16.58 12.62
C PRO A 83 -4.81 15.08 12.51
N GLU A 84 -4.44 14.27 13.51
CA GLU A 84 -4.60 12.80 13.47
C GLU A 84 -6.05 12.34 13.25
N ASP A 85 -7.00 13.09 13.78
CA ASP A 85 -8.45 12.88 13.63
C ASP A 85 -8.98 13.21 12.23
N LEU A 86 -8.22 13.94 11.42
CA LEU A 86 -8.58 14.35 10.05
C LEU A 86 -7.62 13.80 8.98
N LYS A 87 -6.78 12.82 9.31
CA LYS A 87 -5.76 12.28 8.36
C LYS A 87 -6.33 11.74 7.07
N GLU A 88 -7.53 11.15 7.10
CA GLU A 88 -8.16 10.56 5.91
C GLU A 88 -8.85 11.60 5.00
N THR A 89 -9.20 12.78 5.55
CA THR A 89 -9.97 13.81 4.83
C THR A 89 -9.26 15.16 4.74
N GLY A 90 -8.21 15.37 5.52
CA GLY A 90 -7.45 16.62 5.59
C GLY A 90 -6.43 16.75 4.46
N GLN A 91 -6.39 17.92 3.83
CA GLN A 91 -5.39 18.24 2.82
C GLN A 91 -4.10 18.74 3.47
N LEU A 92 -2.96 18.44 2.80
CA LEU A 92 -1.65 18.97 3.18
C LEU A 92 -1.58 20.49 2.95
N ASP A 93 -1.00 21.22 3.89
CA ASP A 93 -0.69 22.65 3.70
C ASP A 93 0.59 22.81 2.88
N LEU A 94 0.43 22.94 1.58
CA LEU A 94 1.52 23.09 0.63
C LEU A 94 2.34 24.40 0.84
N ALA A 95 1.72 25.44 1.44
CA ALA A 95 2.44 26.67 1.75
C ALA A 95 3.45 26.41 2.88
N LYS A 96 3.05 25.71 3.92
CA LYS A 96 3.95 25.31 5.03
C LYS A 96 5.06 24.36 4.56
N LEU A 97 4.79 23.46 3.62
CA LEU A 97 5.82 22.58 3.05
C LEU A 97 6.85 23.38 2.21
N ARG A 98 6.42 24.42 1.50
CA ARG A 98 7.33 25.33 0.81
C ARG A 98 8.20 26.16 1.78
N ASP A 99 7.60 26.63 2.87
CA ASP A 99 8.38 27.32 3.92
C ASP A 99 9.43 26.36 4.52
N CYS A 100 9.06 25.10 4.76
CA CYS A 100 9.97 24.06 5.22
C CYS A 100 11.10 23.80 4.22
N GLU A 101 10.78 23.66 2.94
CA GLU A 101 11.77 23.51 1.86
C GLU A 101 12.77 24.67 1.83
N ASN A 102 12.27 25.91 1.87
CA ASN A 102 13.13 27.12 1.87
C ASN A 102 14.06 27.14 3.09
N THR A 103 13.54 26.85 4.27
CA THR A 103 14.32 26.77 5.52
C THR A 103 15.44 25.72 5.42
N LEU A 104 15.15 24.56 4.82
CA LEU A 104 16.14 23.50 4.62
C LEU A 104 17.19 23.86 3.56
N ARG A 105 16.80 24.52 2.46
CA ARG A 105 17.73 25.02 1.45
C ARG A 105 18.71 26.05 2.04
N GLU A 106 18.24 26.96 2.90
CA GLU A 106 19.10 27.85 3.66
C GLU A 106 20.04 27.11 4.61
N ALA A 107 19.56 26.07 5.30
CA ALA A 107 20.39 25.23 6.16
C ALA A 107 21.51 24.55 5.36
N ILE A 108 21.21 24.05 4.16
CA ILE A 108 22.16 23.43 3.24
C ILE A 108 23.29 24.43 2.85
N ILE A 109 22.95 25.69 2.54
CA ILE A 109 23.92 26.71 2.23
C ILE A 109 24.90 26.94 3.40
N VAL A 110 24.39 26.99 4.63
CA VAL A 110 25.21 27.12 5.84
C VAL A 110 26.12 25.91 6.03
N CYS A 111 25.62 24.69 5.79
CA CYS A 111 26.42 23.46 5.90
C CYS A 111 27.56 23.41 4.88
N THR A 112 27.31 23.82 3.62
CA THR A 112 28.33 23.84 2.58
C THR A 112 29.44 24.82 2.90
N GLN A 113 29.12 26.00 3.43
CA GLN A 113 30.11 26.99 3.89
C GLN A 113 30.93 26.48 5.07
N ALA A 114 30.35 25.70 5.95
CA ALA A 114 30.99 25.15 7.15
C ALA A 114 31.77 23.84 6.88
N SER A 115 31.58 23.21 5.71
CA SER A 115 32.14 21.89 5.37
C SER A 115 31.70 20.76 6.36
N ASP A 116 30.51 20.90 6.98
CA ASP A 116 29.97 19.91 7.88
C ASP A 116 29.10 18.89 7.12
N SER A 117 29.74 17.81 6.68
CA SER A 117 29.08 16.76 5.89
C SER A 117 27.96 16.03 6.65
N LYS A 118 28.02 15.94 7.99
CA LYS A 118 26.99 15.25 8.77
C LYS A 118 25.70 16.07 8.89
N LEU A 119 25.83 17.35 9.18
CA LEU A 119 24.68 18.26 9.21
C LEU A 119 24.09 18.44 7.82
N TYR A 120 24.94 18.51 6.81
CA TYR A 120 24.49 18.56 5.40
C TYR A 120 23.64 17.33 5.05
N LEU A 121 24.13 16.15 5.39
CA LEU A 121 23.40 14.90 5.13
C LEU A 121 22.05 14.84 5.87
N LEU A 122 21.99 15.36 7.10
CA LEU A 122 20.75 15.46 7.85
C LEU A 122 19.74 16.41 7.19
N CYS A 123 20.22 17.54 6.66
CA CYS A 123 19.37 18.47 5.91
C CYS A 123 18.82 17.83 4.62
N LEU A 124 19.63 17.05 3.89
CA LEU A 124 19.19 16.32 2.71
C LEU A 124 18.14 15.25 3.05
N ASP A 125 18.32 14.51 4.17
CA ASP A 125 17.36 13.53 4.62
C ASP A 125 15.99 14.16 4.94
N THR A 126 15.99 15.30 5.66
CA THR A 126 14.74 16.01 5.99
C THR A 126 14.11 16.62 4.73
N LEU A 127 14.90 17.14 3.80
CA LEU A 127 14.40 17.67 2.55
C LEU A 127 13.79 16.58 1.66
N ALA A 128 14.38 15.38 1.67
CA ALA A 128 13.80 14.21 1.00
C ALA A 128 12.42 13.82 1.58
N GLU A 129 12.24 13.94 2.90
CA GLU A 129 10.92 13.71 3.54
C GLU A 129 9.86 14.72 3.07
N VAL A 130 10.25 15.97 2.84
CA VAL A 130 9.35 17.00 2.31
C VAL A 130 8.93 16.65 0.88
N PHE A 131 9.88 16.28 0.03
CA PHE A 131 9.58 15.91 -1.37
C PHE A 131 8.78 14.62 -1.48
N GLU A 132 8.95 13.67 -0.57
CA GLU A 132 8.07 12.49 -0.46
C GLU A 132 6.62 12.90 -0.17
N LEU A 133 6.39 13.83 0.75
CA LEU A 133 5.06 14.33 1.11
C LEU A 133 4.38 15.11 -0.03
N VAL A 134 5.16 15.85 -0.82
CA VAL A 134 4.67 16.62 -1.97
C VAL A 134 4.54 15.75 -3.23
N GLU A 135 5.05 14.50 -3.19
CA GLU A 135 5.14 13.59 -4.34
C GLU A 135 5.99 14.14 -5.51
N ASP A 136 6.94 15.05 -5.22
CA ASP A 136 7.92 15.53 -6.20
C ASP A 136 9.08 14.52 -6.32
N TYR A 137 8.87 13.50 -7.12
CA TYR A 137 9.85 12.43 -7.29
C TYR A 137 11.11 12.85 -8.06
N GLN A 138 11.05 13.93 -8.86
CA GLN A 138 12.25 14.46 -9.54
C GLN A 138 13.18 15.12 -8.53
N ALA A 139 12.68 16.03 -7.71
CA ALA A 139 13.45 16.66 -6.65
C ALA A 139 13.90 15.64 -5.58
N LEU A 140 13.04 14.69 -5.23
CA LEU A 140 13.38 13.58 -4.32
C LEU A 140 14.60 12.79 -4.83
N GLU A 141 14.62 12.45 -6.11
CA GLU A 141 15.72 11.70 -6.70
C GLU A 141 17.05 12.47 -6.68
N GLU A 142 17.03 13.76 -7.01
CA GLU A 142 18.22 14.61 -6.97
C GLU A 142 18.80 14.67 -5.56
N VAL A 143 17.96 15.01 -4.57
CA VAL A 143 18.38 15.16 -3.17
C VAL A 143 18.87 13.83 -2.58
N THR A 144 18.15 12.74 -2.83
CA THR A 144 18.57 11.43 -2.31
C THR A 144 19.81 10.88 -3.00
N ARG A 145 20.01 11.18 -4.29
CA ARG A 145 21.25 10.83 -5.00
C ARG A 145 22.45 11.56 -4.40
N ASP A 146 22.30 12.85 -4.09
CA ASP A 146 23.37 13.63 -3.44
C ASP A 146 23.63 13.14 -2.02
N ALA A 147 22.60 12.79 -1.26
CA ALA A 147 22.73 12.17 0.05
C ALA A 147 23.50 10.84 0.00
N VAL A 148 23.19 9.97 -0.98
CA VAL A 148 23.91 8.70 -1.18
C VAL A 148 25.36 8.93 -1.60
N ARG A 149 25.66 9.88 -2.47
CA ARG A 149 27.03 10.23 -2.85
C ARG A 149 27.83 10.76 -1.66
N LEU A 150 27.24 11.66 -0.88
CA LEU A 150 27.90 12.22 0.30
C LEU A 150 28.15 11.12 1.35
N TRP A 151 27.19 10.22 1.53
CA TRP A 151 27.33 9.11 2.46
C TRP A 151 28.56 8.24 2.18
N THR A 152 28.86 7.94 0.90
CA THR A 152 30.03 7.11 0.56
C THR A 152 31.36 7.72 1.05
N SER A 153 31.39 9.01 1.32
CA SER A 153 32.54 9.73 1.85
C SER A 153 32.63 9.76 3.38
N ILE A 154 31.56 9.41 4.09
CA ILE A 154 31.48 9.46 5.56
C ILE A 154 31.76 8.08 6.14
N LYS A 155 32.79 7.99 7.01
CA LYS A 155 33.09 6.74 7.72
C LYS A 155 32.20 6.58 8.96
N ASN A 156 31.76 5.36 9.24
CA ASN A 156 30.98 4.99 10.44
C ASN A 156 29.58 5.63 10.55
N GLU A 157 28.82 5.63 9.47
CA GLU A 157 27.44 6.03 9.51
C GLU A 157 26.50 4.86 9.86
N ASP A 158 25.32 5.23 10.37
CA ASP A 158 24.24 4.33 10.73
C ASP A 158 23.71 3.60 9.47
N PRO A 159 23.76 2.25 9.44
CA PRO A 159 23.29 1.47 8.30
C PRO A 159 21.82 1.63 7.99
N GLU A 160 20.99 1.79 9.01
CA GLU A 160 19.55 1.97 8.87
C GLU A 160 19.22 3.24 8.09
N ARG A 161 19.96 4.32 8.34
CA ARG A 161 19.81 5.57 7.57
C ARG A 161 20.27 5.41 6.13
N THR A 162 21.37 4.69 5.93
CA THR A 162 21.88 4.39 4.59
C THR A 162 20.88 3.65 3.76
N GLU A 163 20.32 2.60 4.30
CA GLU A 163 19.32 1.79 3.63
C GLU A 163 18.07 2.61 3.30
N ARG A 164 17.58 3.41 4.25
CA ARG A 164 16.41 4.30 4.02
C ARG A 164 16.65 5.27 2.85
N ARG A 165 17.87 5.85 2.73
CA ARG A 165 18.23 6.71 1.58
C ARG A 165 18.21 5.93 0.27
N LEU A 166 18.76 4.72 0.27
CA LEU A 166 18.75 3.86 -0.91
C LEU A 166 17.33 3.47 -1.31
N GLN A 167 16.46 3.14 -0.36
CA GLN A 167 15.05 2.86 -0.64
C GLN A 167 14.34 4.08 -1.22
N ARG A 168 14.53 5.28 -0.65
CA ARG A 168 13.97 6.53 -1.18
C ARG A 168 14.47 6.82 -2.60
N LEU A 169 15.77 6.67 -2.83
CA LEU A 169 16.35 6.85 -4.17
C LEU A 169 15.74 5.87 -5.17
N ALA A 170 15.64 4.60 -4.81
CA ALA A 170 15.06 3.58 -5.68
C ALA A 170 13.58 3.87 -5.97
N THR A 171 12.81 4.27 -4.94
CA THR A 171 11.40 4.65 -5.12
C THR A 171 11.26 5.87 -6.03
N ALA A 172 12.08 6.89 -5.86
CA ALA A 172 12.07 8.07 -6.72
C ALA A 172 12.43 7.72 -8.18
N GLN A 173 13.45 6.89 -8.39
CA GLN A 173 13.83 6.40 -9.72
C GLN A 173 12.70 5.60 -10.37
N ASP A 174 12.01 4.75 -9.61
CA ASP A 174 10.87 3.97 -10.09
C ASP A 174 9.71 4.88 -10.51
N ARG A 175 9.36 5.85 -9.68
CA ARG A 175 8.29 6.82 -9.97
C ARG A 175 8.62 7.73 -11.17
N ASN A 176 9.91 8.03 -11.38
CA ASN A 176 10.40 8.75 -12.55
C ASN A 176 10.53 7.89 -13.82
N GLY A 177 10.07 6.63 -13.79
CA GLY A 177 10.10 5.72 -14.94
C GLY A 177 11.45 5.08 -15.21
N ARG A 178 12.42 5.20 -14.30
CA ARG A 178 13.78 4.62 -14.43
C ARG A 178 13.92 3.34 -13.62
N PHE A 179 13.00 2.40 -13.82
CA PHE A 179 12.95 1.16 -13.06
C PHE A 179 14.25 0.33 -13.09
N PRO A 180 14.99 0.21 -14.22
CA PRO A 180 16.26 -0.53 -14.23
C PRO A 180 17.32 0.04 -13.27
N ASP A 181 17.33 1.36 -13.06
CA ASP A 181 18.22 1.99 -12.09
C ASP A 181 17.69 1.82 -10.67
N ALA A 182 16.37 1.94 -10.48
CA ALA A 182 15.72 1.65 -9.21
C ALA A 182 16.03 0.23 -8.71
N LEU A 183 15.98 -0.76 -9.59
CA LEU A 183 16.28 -2.15 -9.24
C LEU A 183 17.72 -2.32 -8.72
N LYS A 184 18.71 -1.71 -9.40
CA LYS A 184 20.11 -1.72 -8.92
C LYS A 184 20.25 -1.05 -7.54
N THR A 185 19.49 0.02 -7.32
CA THR A 185 19.51 0.74 -6.04
C THR A 185 18.83 -0.08 -4.95
N PHE A 186 17.73 -0.80 -5.24
CA PHE A 186 17.13 -1.76 -4.32
C PHE A 186 18.10 -2.90 -3.96
N ASP A 187 18.85 -3.44 -4.93
CA ASP A 187 19.88 -4.45 -4.66
C ASP A 187 20.94 -3.94 -3.69
N GLN A 188 21.35 -2.67 -3.83
CA GLN A 188 22.27 -2.05 -2.88
C GLN A 188 21.66 -1.93 -1.47
N ALA A 189 20.38 -1.56 -1.37
CA ALA A 189 19.68 -1.50 -0.09
C ALA A 189 19.60 -2.87 0.58
N VAL A 190 19.26 -3.92 -0.18
CA VAL A 190 19.26 -5.31 0.29
C VAL A 190 20.66 -5.72 0.79
N ALA A 191 21.72 -5.42 0.03
CA ALA A 191 23.09 -5.75 0.40
C ALA A 191 23.52 -5.05 1.71
N VAL A 192 23.13 -3.80 1.91
CA VAL A 192 23.36 -3.07 3.17
C VAL A 192 22.66 -3.75 4.33
N ARG A 193 21.39 -4.12 4.15
CA ARG A 193 20.58 -4.79 5.19
C ARG A 193 21.14 -6.19 5.53
N GLU A 194 21.52 -6.97 4.52
CA GLU A 194 22.14 -8.27 4.71
C GLU A 194 23.47 -8.20 5.48
N LYS A 195 24.27 -7.17 5.18
CA LYS A 195 25.54 -6.97 5.88
C LYS A 195 25.36 -6.67 7.37
N TYR A 196 24.29 -5.95 7.74
CA TYR A 196 24.10 -5.48 9.11
C TYR A 196 23.26 -6.38 9.97
N TYR A 197 22.13 -6.86 9.44
CA TYR A 197 21.21 -7.72 10.18
C TYR A 197 21.42 -9.20 9.88
N GLY A 198 22.03 -9.51 8.73
CA GLY A 198 22.18 -10.87 8.23
C GLY A 198 21.15 -11.22 7.14
N ALA A 199 21.56 -12.12 6.25
CA ALA A 199 20.75 -12.53 5.10
C ALA A 199 19.45 -13.27 5.46
N ALA A 200 19.35 -13.81 6.69
CA ALA A 200 18.17 -14.53 7.18
C ALA A 200 17.37 -13.73 8.23
N HIS A 201 17.64 -12.46 8.41
CA HIS A 201 16.94 -11.63 9.38
C HIS A 201 15.56 -11.22 8.87
N LEU A 202 14.57 -11.10 9.76
CA LEU A 202 13.19 -10.74 9.43
C LEU A 202 13.10 -9.44 8.61
N GLU A 203 13.82 -8.40 9.01
CA GLU A 203 13.86 -7.12 8.29
C GLU A 203 14.39 -7.26 6.86
N THR A 204 15.33 -8.18 6.62
CA THR A 204 15.81 -8.50 5.27
C THR A 204 14.71 -9.18 4.45
N GLY A 205 13.93 -10.07 5.09
CA GLY A 205 12.75 -10.69 4.49
C GLY A 205 11.71 -9.65 4.06
N ASN A 206 11.38 -8.72 4.94
CA ASN A 206 10.44 -7.63 4.68
C ASN A 206 10.85 -6.78 3.45
N LEU A 207 12.13 -6.37 3.38
CA LEU A 207 12.63 -5.61 2.25
C LEU A 207 12.58 -6.41 0.94
N LEU A 208 12.96 -7.68 0.97
CA LEU A 208 12.89 -8.55 -0.20
C LEU A 208 11.46 -8.74 -0.70
N ALA A 209 10.48 -8.89 0.21
CA ALA A 209 9.07 -8.97 -0.12
C ALA A 209 8.58 -7.68 -0.80
N GLU A 210 8.96 -6.52 -0.27
CA GLU A 210 8.61 -5.22 -0.85
C GLU A 210 9.19 -5.05 -2.26
N VAL A 211 10.49 -5.31 -2.43
CA VAL A 211 11.15 -5.24 -3.76
C VAL A 211 10.50 -6.23 -4.73
N GLY A 212 10.20 -7.45 -4.28
CA GLY A 212 9.51 -8.45 -5.09
C GLY A 212 8.14 -7.98 -5.57
N ARG A 213 7.36 -7.34 -4.70
CA ARG A 213 6.05 -6.75 -5.03
C ARG A 213 6.17 -5.61 -6.05
N ILE A 214 7.17 -4.74 -5.88
CA ILE A 214 7.44 -3.65 -6.84
C ILE A 214 7.84 -4.22 -8.21
N CYS A 215 8.75 -5.21 -8.24
CA CYS A 215 9.14 -5.88 -9.48
C CYS A 215 7.94 -6.51 -10.20
N ARG A 216 7.04 -7.17 -9.47
CA ARG A 216 5.81 -7.73 -10.04
C ARG A 216 4.95 -6.64 -10.66
N ALA A 217 4.69 -5.54 -9.94
CA ALA A 217 3.89 -4.42 -10.41
C ALA A 217 4.47 -3.75 -11.68
N ARG A 218 5.79 -3.87 -11.89
CA ARG A 218 6.49 -3.36 -13.08
C ARG A 218 6.65 -4.42 -14.20
N GLY A 219 6.05 -5.60 -14.06
CA GLY A 219 6.12 -6.67 -15.05
C GLY A 219 7.47 -7.40 -15.11
N VAL A 220 8.35 -7.22 -14.13
CA VAL A 220 9.67 -7.87 -14.08
C VAL A 220 9.57 -9.14 -13.23
N HIS A 221 8.79 -10.10 -13.74
CA HIS A 221 8.30 -11.27 -12.98
C HIS A 221 9.42 -12.23 -12.54
N VAL A 222 10.48 -12.41 -13.33
CA VAL A 222 11.60 -13.31 -12.98
C VAL A 222 12.31 -12.83 -11.72
N GLN A 223 12.62 -11.54 -11.64
CA GLN A 223 13.23 -10.94 -10.46
C GLN A 223 12.24 -10.93 -9.28
N ALA A 224 10.97 -10.59 -9.54
CA ALA A 224 9.92 -10.65 -8.51
C ALA A 224 9.87 -12.02 -7.83
N GLN A 225 9.82 -13.10 -8.62
CA GLN A 225 9.82 -14.47 -8.10
C GLN A 225 11.09 -14.81 -7.30
N ALA A 226 12.25 -14.31 -7.74
CA ALA A 226 13.51 -14.53 -7.02
C ALA A 226 13.50 -13.86 -5.63
N TYR A 227 13.09 -12.60 -5.54
CA TYR A 227 12.98 -11.88 -4.28
C TYR A 227 11.92 -12.47 -3.36
N LEU A 228 10.73 -12.76 -3.88
CA LEU A 228 9.62 -13.32 -3.10
C LEU A 228 9.93 -14.72 -2.57
N LYS A 229 10.62 -15.58 -3.34
CA LYS A 229 11.08 -16.89 -2.85
C LYS A 229 12.12 -16.77 -1.72
N ARG A 230 12.95 -15.73 -1.76
CA ARG A 230 13.91 -15.47 -0.66
C ARG A 230 13.20 -14.93 0.57
N ALA A 231 12.28 -13.98 0.39
CA ALA A 231 11.45 -13.42 1.47
C ALA A 231 10.67 -14.51 2.18
N LEU A 232 9.94 -15.33 1.42
CA LEU A 232 9.14 -16.45 1.94
C LEU A 232 9.98 -17.39 2.81
N ARG A 233 11.18 -17.80 2.36
CA ARG A 233 12.05 -18.66 3.16
C ARG A 233 12.45 -18.02 4.50
N ILE A 234 12.70 -16.71 4.51
CA ILE A 234 13.04 -15.99 5.73
C ILE A 234 11.83 -15.93 6.66
N HIS A 235 10.65 -15.53 6.13
CA HIS A 235 9.43 -15.42 6.93
C HIS A 235 9.00 -16.77 7.50
N GLU A 236 9.06 -17.85 6.71
CA GLU A 236 8.78 -19.21 7.20
C GLU A 236 9.73 -19.64 8.34
N THR A 237 11.00 -19.25 8.23
CA THR A 237 12.02 -19.63 9.24
C THR A 237 11.90 -18.79 10.50
N GLN A 238 11.61 -17.49 10.39
CA GLN A 238 11.61 -16.53 11.51
C GLN A 238 10.24 -16.40 12.18
N CYS A 239 9.16 -16.38 11.41
CA CYS A 239 7.80 -16.18 11.90
C CYS A 239 6.97 -17.47 11.91
N GLY A 240 7.45 -18.50 11.23
CA GLY A 240 6.75 -19.76 11.04
C GLY A 240 6.03 -19.86 9.70
N PRO A 241 5.79 -21.12 9.23
CA PRO A 241 5.18 -21.37 7.92
C PRO A 241 3.74 -20.88 7.80
N ASP A 242 3.03 -20.71 8.92
CA ASP A 242 1.63 -20.28 8.96
C ASP A 242 1.50 -18.79 9.33
N SER A 243 2.57 -18.02 9.27
CA SER A 243 2.56 -16.59 9.60
C SER A 243 1.83 -15.73 8.54
N PRO A 244 1.30 -14.55 8.92
CA PRO A 244 0.70 -13.60 7.98
C PRO A 244 1.68 -13.15 6.89
N GLU A 245 2.97 -13.00 7.22
CA GLU A 245 4.04 -12.62 6.31
C GLU A 245 4.25 -13.69 5.24
N ALA A 246 4.32 -14.98 5.67
CA ALA A 246 4.44 -16.11 4.74
C ALA A 246 3.21 -16.20 3.81
N LEU A 247 2.00 -15.99 4.33
CA LEU A 247 0.78 -15.94 3.52
C LEU A 247 0.85 -14.84 2.45
N ALA A 248 1.27 -13.63 2.84
CA ALA A 248 1.40 -12.51 1.92
C ALA A 248 2.41 -12.81 0.79
N ASP A 249 3.57 -13.38 1.13
CA ASP A 249 4.59 -13.75 0.15
C ASP A 249 4.11 -14.83 -0.82
N VAL A 250 3.41 -15.85 -0.31
CA VAL A 250 2.83 -16.92 -1.14
C VAL A 250 1.83 -16.35 -2.11
N GLN A 251 0.97 -15.42 -1.69
CA GLN A 251 0.00 -14.76 -2.57
C GLN A 251 0.69 -13.91 -3.67
N GLN A 252 1.72 -13.15 -3.32
CA GLN A 252 2.48 -12.37 -4.29
C GLN A 252 3.23 -13.26 -5.29
N LEU A 253 3.79 -14.37 -4.81
CA LEU A 253 4.47 -15.35 -5.66
C LEU A 253 3.48 -16.02 -6.63
N ALA A 254 2.29 -16.41 -6.13
CA ALA A 254 1.24 -16.98 -6.96
C ALA A 254 0.83 -16.03 -8.09
N GLY A 255 0.56 -14.75 -7.75
CA GLY A 255 0.23 -13.76 -8.76
C GLY A 255 1.35 -13.52 -9.77
N SER A 256 2.63 -13.53 -9.34
CA SER A 256 3.76 -13.38 -10.29
C SER A 256 3.93 -14.60 -11.22
N LEU A 257 3.58 -15.79 -10.75
CA LEU A 257 3.56 -17.01 -11.59
C LEU A 257 2.40 -16.98 -12.58
N GLU A 258 1.23 -16.50 -12.16
CA GLU A 258 0.08 -16.28 -13.05
C GLU A 258 0.41 -15.27 -14.16
N ASP A 259 1.00 -14.13 -13.79
CA ASP A 259 1.41 -13.08 -14.73
C ASP A 259 2.42 -13.61 -15.80
N THR A 260 3.20 -14.65 -15.48
CA THR A 260 4.12 -15.31 -16.41
C THR A 260 3.49 -16.48 -17.19
N GLY A 261 2.24 -16.82 -16.89
CA GLY A 261 1.54 -17.94 -17.52
C GLY A 261 1.91 -19.33 -16.99
N ASP A 262 2.68 -19.41 -15.91
CA ASP A 262 2.93 -20.69 -15.21
C ASP A 262 1.75 -21.02 -14.30
N LEU A 263 0.65 -21.41 -14.92
CA LEU A 263 -0.65 -21.61 -14.26
C LEU A 263 -0.65 -22.80 -13.31
N ASP A 264 0.19 -23.79 -13.51
CA ASP A 264 0.30 -24.93 -12.60
C ASP A 264 0.98 -24.53 -11.29
N ALA A 265 2.10 -23.83 -11.39
CA ALA A 265 2.79 -23.33 -10.22
C ALA A 265 1.98 -22.26 -9.49
N ALA A 266 1.27 -21.37 -10.23
CA ALA A 266 0.38 -20.37 -9.65
C ALA A 266 -0.74 -21.03 -8.86
N ALA A 267 -1.44 -22.04 -9.43
CA ALA A 267 -2.48 -22.78 -8.75
C ALA A 267 -1.99 -23.42 -7.45
N ALA A 268 -0.82 -24.07 -7.47
CA ALA A 268 -0.24 -24.68 -6.28
C ALA A 268 0.05 -23.64 -5.18
N GLN A 269 0.52 -22.44 -5.53
CA GLN A 269 0.75 -21.38 -4.54
C GLN A 269 -0.56 -20.78 -4.03
N TYR A 270 -1.58 -20.56 -4.86
CA TYR A 270 -2.89 -20.11 -4.40
C TYR A 270 -3.59 -21.13 -3.48
N GLU A 271 -3.52 -22.42 -3.81
CA GLU A 271 -4.03 -23.48 -2.94
C GLU A 271 -3.28 -23.53 -1.60
N ARG A 272 -1.97 -23.35 -1.65
CA ARG A 272 -1.16 -23.21 -0.42
C ARG A 272 -1.61 -22.00 0.40
N ALA A 273 -1.82 -20.84 -0.24
CA ALA A 273 -2.30 -19.62 0.44
C ALA A 273 -3.67 -19.85 1.09
N LEU A 274 -4.59 -20.54 0.40
CA LEU A 274 -5.89 -20.93 0.94
C LEU A 274 -5.75 -21.81 2.18
N GLY A 275 -4.87 -22.81 2.12
CA GLY A 275 -4.59 -23.69 3.27
C GLY A 275 -3.98 -22.94 4.47
N LEU A 276 -3.10 -21.95 4.22
CA LEU A 276 -2.54 -21.07 5.25
C LEU A 276 -3.63 -20.21 5.91
N LYS A 277 -4.49 -19.59 5.08
CA LYS A 277 -5.61 -18.76 5.57
C LYS A 277 -6.59 -19.56 6.42
N LEU A 278 -6.91 -20.78 6.02
CA LEU A 278 -7.75 -21.70 6.80
C LEU A 278 -7.17 -22.00 8.19
N ARG A 279 -5.85 -22.23 8.28
CA ARG A 279 -5.19 -22.50 9.55
C ARG A 279 -5.11 -21.27 10.46
N GLN A 280 -4.90 -20.09 9.88
CA GLN A 280 -4.83 -18.83 10.63
C GLN A 280 -6.17 -18.41 11.22
N LEU A 281 -7.24 -18.48 10.43
CA LEU A 281 -8.57 -17.99 10.81
C LEU A 281 -9.41 -19.01 11.57
N GLY A 282 -9.12 -20.29 11.39
CA GLY A 282 -9.99 -21.34 11.90
C GLY A 282 -11.37 -21.36 11.23
N TYR A 283 -12.31 -22.13 11.83
CA TYR A 283 -13.67 -22.27 11.28
C TYR A 283 -14.61 -21.09 11.59
N GLU A 284 -14.16 -20.11 12.39
CA GLU A 284 -15.00 -18.96 12.79
C GLU A 284 -15.12 -17.91 11.68
N HIS A 285 -14.12 -17.81 10.79
CA HIS A 285 -14.06 -16.86 9.67
C HIS A 285 -14.27 -17.52 8.30
N ILE A 286 -15.28 -18.39 8.25
CA ILE A 286 -15.56 -19.17 7.03
C ILE A 286 -15.87 -18.30 5.81
N ASP A 287 -16.38 -17.07 6.03
CA ASP A 287 -16.75 -16.15 4.96
C ASP A 287 -15.54 -15.58 4.23
N GLU A 288 -14.45 -15.21 4.96
CA GLU A 288 -13.20 -14.76 4.34
C GLU A 288 -12.51 -15.86 3.54
N VAL A 289 -12.61 -17.09 4.02
CA VAL A 289 -12.09 -18.27 3.32
C VAL A 289 -12.91 -18.53 2.06
N ALA A 290 -14.24 -18.40 2.13
CA ALA A 290 -15.13 -18.58 0.99
C ALA A 290 -14.90 -17.56 -0.12
N ASP A 291 -14.60 -16.29 0.22
CA ASP A 291 -14.23 -15.28 -0.75
C ASP A 291 -12.92 -15.66 -1.48
N MET A 292 -11.95 -16.20 -0.77
CA MET A 292 -10.69 -16.65 -1.35
C MET A 292 -10.89 -17.92 -2.23
N GLN A 293 -11.72 -18.86 -1.79
CA GLN A 293 -12.12 -20.03 -2.59
C GLN A 293 -12.83 -19.61 -3.87
N TYR A 294 -13.75 -18.65 -3.79
CA TYR A 294 -14.44 -18.09 -4.94
C TYR A 294 -13.45 -17.43 -5.93
N SER A 295 -12.53 -16.59 -5.43
CA SER A 295 -11.52 -15.95 -6.26
C SER A 295 -10.63 -16.97 -6.98
N LEU A 296 -10.19 -18.02 -6.26
CA LEU A 296 -9.40 -19.10 -6.85
C LEU A 296 -10.23 -19.91 -7.87
N ALA A 297 -11.50 -20.13 -7.62
CA ALA A 297 -12.39 -20.78 -8.57
C ALA A 297 -12.52 -19.99 -9.88
N CYS A 298 -12.65 -18.66 -9.79
CA CYS A 298 -12.68 -17.78 -10.96
C CYS A 298 -11.38 -17.85 -11.78
N LEU A 299 -10.22 -17.91 -11.11
CA LEU A 299 -8.92 -18.11 -11.79
C LEU A 299 -8.90 -19.44 -12.54
N HIS A 300 -9.35 -20.53 -11.91
CA HIS A 300 -9.46 -21.84 -12.54
C HIS A 300 -10.41 -21.84 -13.74
N VAL A 301 -11.50 -21.05 -13.71
CA VAL A 301 -12.37 -20.85 -14.89
C VAL A 301 -11.57 -20.20 -16.04
N GLY A 302 -10.87 -19.11 -15.76
CA GLY A 302 -10.04 -18.42 -16.73
C GLY A 302 -8.95 -19.31 -17.35
N TRP A 303 -8.44 -20.26 -16.59
CA TRP A 303 -7.45 -21.24 -17.05
C TRP A 303 -8.06 -22.49 -17.72
N GLY A 304 -9.40 -22.58 -17.82
CA GLY A 304 -10.09 -23.73 -18.40
C GLY A 304 -10.09 -24.99 -17.52
N ARG A 305 -9.78 -24.87 -16.24
CA ARG A 305 -9.71 -25.97 -15.26
C ARG A 305 -11.06 -26.12 -14.53
N TYR A 306 -12.08 -26.46 -15.28
CA TYR A 306 -13.47 -26.42 -14.82
C TYR A 306 -13.77 -27.39 -13.66
N SER A 307 -13.19 -28.59 -13.65
CA SER A 307 -13.40 -29.57 -12.57
C SER A 307 -12.96 -29.01 -11.21
N ARG A 308 -11.78 -28.39 -11.15
CA ARG A 308 -11.26 -27.81 -9.89
C ARG A 308 -12.06 -26.58 -9.46
N SER A 309 -12.45 -25.73 -10.43
CA SER A 309 -13.31 -24.59 -10.17
C SER A 309 -14.64 -25.01 -9.55
N ARG A 310 -15.27 -26.10 -10.05
CA ARG A 310 -16.51 -26.62 -9.51
C ARG A 310 -16.39 -27.07 -8.05
N GLU A 311 -15.30 -27.76 -7.69
CA GLU A 311 -15.06 -28.18 -6.31
C GLU A 311 -15.01 -26.95 -5.39
N LEU A 312 -14.19 -25.94 -5.72
CA LEU A 312 -14.06 -24.72 -4.96
C LEU A 312 -15.37 -23.93 -4.87
N LEU A 313 -16.13 -23.83 -5.98
CA LEU A 313 -17.46 -23.20 -5.98
C LEU A 313 -18.44 -23.92 -5.09
N SER A 314 -18.42 -25.26 -5.08
CA SER A 314 -19.29 -26.05 -4.20
C SER A 314 -18.99 -25.79 -2.72
N GLU A 315 -17.72 -25.64 -2.36
CA GLU A 315 -17.27 -25.32 -1.01
C GLU A 315 -17.71 -23.91 -0.59
N CYS A 316 -17.39 -22.87 -1.40
CA CYS A 316 -17.75 -21.49 -1.05
C CYS A 316 -19.26 -21.24 -1.07
N ILE A 317 -20.03 -21.88 -1.96
CA ILE A 317 -21.50 -21.84 -1.96
C ILE A 317 -22.05 -22.39 -0.63
N GLY A 318 -21.42 -23.41 -0.06
CA GLY A 318 -21.79 -23.94 1.26
C GLY A 318 -21.73 -22.88 2.36
N ALA A 319 -20.70 -22.04 2.35
CA ALA A 319 -20.54 -20.90 3.27
C ALA A 319 -21.53 -19.76 2.96
N PHE A 320 -21.61 -19.32 1.71
CA PHE A 320 -22.47 -18.20 1.30
C PHE A 320 -23.97 -18.46 1.48
N LYS A 321 -24.41 -19.72 1.56
CA LYS A 321 -25.80 -20.08 1.88
C LYS A 321 -26.27 -19.56 3.23
N ARG A 322 -25.37 -19.26 4.16
CA ARG A 322 -25.70 -18.70 5.47
C ARG A 322 -26.14 -17.24 5.36
N GLU A 323 -25.49 -16.45 4.49
CA GLU A 323 -25.78 -15.03 4.26
C GLU A 323 -26.99 -14.79 3.35
N LYS A 324 -27.26 -15.70 2.40
CA LYS A 324 -28.31 -15.61 1.36
C LYS A 324 -28.25 -14.28 0.58
N GLY A 325 -27.04 -13.75 0.39
CA GLY A 325 -26.79 -12.45 -0.22
C GLY A 325 -26.35 -12.53 -1.69
N PRO A 326 -25.97 -11.37 -2.28
CA PRO A 326 -25.49 -11.26 -3.67
C PRO A 326 -24.33 -12.19 -4.01
N ARG A 327 -23.38 -12.42 -3.06
CA ARG A 327 -22.25 -13.34 -3.26
C ARG A 327 -22.68 -14.75 -3.63
N LEU A 328 -23.74 -15.25 -3.00
CA LEU A 328 -24.30 -16.56 -3.29
C LEU A 328 -24.85 -16.64 -4.73
N ALA A 329 -25.54 -15.59 -5.18
CA ALA A 329 -26.08 -15.55 -6.54
C ALA A 329 -24.95 -15.56 -7.58
N VAL A 330 -23.94 -14.72 -7.38
CA VAL A 330 -22.76 -14.65 -8.26
C VAL A 330 -22.01 -15.99 -8.30
N ALA A 331 -21.86 -16.67 -7.16
CA ALA A 331 -21.23 -17.99 -7.11
C ALA A 331 -22.03 -19.04 -7.89
N TYR A 332 -23.37 -19.02 -7.84
CA TYR A 332 -24.22 -19.89 -8.66
C TYR A 332 -24.10 -19.56 -10.16
N GLU A 333 -24.03 -18.28 -10.55
CA GLU A 333 -23.83 -17.89 -11.95
C GLU A 333 -22.47 -18.36 -12.49
N THR A 334 -21.42 -18.25 -11.66
CA THR A 334 -20.09 -18.76 -12.02
C THR A 334 -20.11 -20.28 -12.15
N LEU A 335 -20.81 -20.99 -11.27
CA LEU A 335 -20.98 -22.44 -11.35
C LEU A 335 -21.75 -22.84 -12.61
N ALA A 336 -22.81 -22.09 -12.95
CA ALA A 336 -23.56 -22.31 -14.19
C ALA A 336 -22.68 -22.17 -15.43
N HIS A 337 -21.82 -21.15 -15.46
CA HIS A 337 -20.85 -20.99 -16.54
C HIS A 337 -19.88 -22.18 -16.65
N VAL A 338 -19.40 -22.71 -15.52
CA VAL A 338 -18.56 -23.92 -15.48
C VAL A 338 -19.31 -25.13 -16.02
N GLU A 339 -20.57 -25.33 -15.61
CA GLU A 339 -21.41 -26.44 -16.07
C GLU A 339 -21.71 -26.35 -17.58
N GLU A 340 -21.98 -25.15 -18.09
CA GLU A 340 -22.15 -24.89 -19.53
C GLU A 340 -20.89 -25.26 -20.33
N ARG A 341 -19.71 -24.79 -19.87
CA ARG A 341 -18.43 -25.06 -20.54
C ARG A 341 -18.07 -26.54 -20.59
N GLU A 342 -18.57 -27.34 -19.65
CA GLU A 342 -18.42 -28.78 -19.65
C GLU A 342 -19.58 -29.51 -20.37
N GLY A 343 -20.49 -28.77 -21.02
CA GLY A 343 -21.60 -29.32 -21.80
C GLY A 343 -22.80 -29.80 -20.97
N ARG A 344 -22.83 -29.51 -19.67
CA ARG A 344 -23.91 -29.91 -18.75
C ARG A 344 -24.97 -28.81 -18.66
N VAL A 345 -25.57 -28.46 -19.79
CA VAL A 345 -26.48 -27.31 -19.94
C VAL A 345 -27.68 -27.35 -18.99
N SER A 346 -28.24 -28.52 -18.73
CA SER A 346 -29.37 -28.64 -17.78
C SER A 346 -28.98 -28.33 -16.31
N PHE A 347 -27.74 -28.63 -15.92
CA PHE A 347 -27.26 -28.27 -14.59
C PHE A 347 -27.00 -26.76 -14.53
N ALA A 348 -26.39 -26.19 -15.60
CA ALA A 348 -26.18 -24.75 -15.71
C ALA A 348 -27.50 -23.96 -15.56
N LEU A 349 -28.56 -24.40 -16.23
CA LEU A 349 -29.90 -23.78 -16.12
C LEU A 349 -30.43 -23.80 -14.68
N ASN A 350 -30.28 -24.92 -13.98
CA ASN A 350 -30.70 -25.07 -12.59
C ASN A 350 -29.95 -24.12 -11.64
N GLU A 351 -28.65 -23.92 -11.88
CA GLU A 351 -27.85 -22.99 -11.05
C GLU A 351 -28.21 -21.52 -11.34
N LEU A 352 -28.50 -21.16 -12.60
CA LEU A 352 -29.03 -19.84 -12.93
C LEU A 352 -30.41 -19.55 -12.31
N GLU A 353 -31.30 -20.53 -12.27
CA GLU A 353 -32.60 -20.41 -11.59
C GLU A 353 -32.45 -20.15 -10.08
N ARG A 354 -31.46 -20.79 -9.45
CA ARG A 354 -31.13 -20.53 -8.05
C ARG A 354 -30.63 -19.13 -7.83
N ALA A 355 -29.74 -18.66 -8.70
CA ALA A 355 -29.23 -17.28 -8.67
C ALA A 355 -30.36 -16.25 -8.85
N ALA A 356 -31.27 -16.47 -9.83
CA ALA A 356 -32.40 -15.60 -10.07
C ALA A 356 -33.28 -15.40 -8.83
N LYS A 357 -33.59 -16.49 -8.12
CA LYS A 357 -34.38 -16.43 -6.86
C LYS A 357 -33.73 -15.59 -5.78
N ILE A 358 -32.39 -15.59 -5.76
CA ILE A 358 -31.63 -14.77 -4.80
C ILE A 358 -31.67 -13.32 -5.20
N TRP A 359 -31.47 -13.01 -6.51
CA TRP A 359 -31.55 -11.65 -7.03
C TRP A 359 -32.93 -11.03 -6.82
N GLU A 360 -34.01 -11.82 -7.00
CA GLU A 360 -35.39 -11.39 -6.72
C GLU A 360 -35.63 -11.12 -5.21
N ALA A 361 -34.94 -11.84 -4.32
CA ALA A 361 -35.09 -11.71 -2.86
C ALA A 361 -34.22 -10.61 -2.24
N CYS A 362 -33.24 -10.05 -2.96
CA CYS A 362 -32.37 -8.96 -2.47
C CYS A 362 -33.16 -7.68 -2.15
N LYS A 363 -32.68 -6.94 -1.16
CA LYS A 363 -33.26 -5.65 -0.75
C LYS A 363 -32.16 -4.58 -0.71
N PRO A 364 -32.18 -3.56 -1.60
CA PRO A 364 -33.13 -3.38 -2.73
C PRO A 364 -32.98 -4.47 -3.82
N PRO A 365 -34.03 -4.73 -4.63
CA PRO A 365 -33.95 -5.71 -5.71
C PRO A 365 -32.84 -5.38 -6.69
N ARG A 366 -32.07 -6.38 -7.10
CA ARG A 366 -30.99 -6.28 -8.08
C ARG A 366 -31.52 -6.57 -9.48
N LEU A 367 -32.25 -5.60 -10.04
CA LEU A 367 -33.01 -5.80 -11.27
C LEU A 367 -32.11 -5.98 -12.52
N GLU A 368 -30.99 -5.29 -12.59
CA GLU A 368 -30.04 -5.43 -13.69
C GLU A 368 -29.39 -6.82 -13.71
N GLU A 369 -28.95 -7.31 -12.55
CA GLU A 369 -28.37 -8.63 -12.40
C GLU A 369 -29.39 -9.72 -12.71
N LEU A 370 -30.63 -9.53 -12.23
CA LEU A 370 -31.73 -10.46 -12.51
C LEU A 370 -32.07 -10.50 -14.01
N SER A 371 -32.14 -9.35 -14.68
CA SER A 371 -32.38 -9.29 -16.12
C SER A 371 -31.31 -10.05 -16.91
N ARG A 372 -30.06 -9.79 -16.59
CA ARG A 372 -28.90 -10.47 -17.19
C ARG A 372 -28.93 -11.99 -16.98
N ASN A 373 -29.27 -12.40 -15.78
CA ASN A 373 -29.41 -13.83 -15.44
C ASN A 373 -30.52 -14.50 -16.25
N LEU A 374 -31.67 -13.85 -16.44
CA LEU A 374 -32.77 -14.37 -17.23
C LEU A 374 -32.44 -14.49 -18.73
N ASP A 375 -31.63 -13.56 -19.26
CA ASP A 375 -31.15 -13.66 -20.65
C ASP A 375 -30.19 -14.87 -20.81
N LEU A 376 -29.29 -15.12 -19.84
CA LEU A 376 -28.45 -16.30 -19.83
C LEU A 376 -29.28 -17.60 -19.77
N GLN A 377 -30.34 -17.65 -18.93
CA GLN A 377 -31.26 -18.76 -18.91
C GLN A 377 -31.96 -19.01 -20.27
N ALA A 378 -32.34 -17.90 -20.92
CA ALA A 378 -32.97 -17.98 -22.25
C ALA A 378 -32.03 -18.56 -23.30
N ASP A 379 -30.75 -18.14 -23.30
CA ASP A 379 -29.75 -18.63 -24.22
C ASP A 379 -29.48 -20.16 -24.01
N LEU A 380 -29.37 -20.58 -22.75
CA LEU A 380 -29.23 -22.02 -22.42
C LEU A 380 -30.48 -22.81 -22.79
N SER A 381 -31.68 -22.24 -22.63
CA SER A 381 -32.95 -22.90 -23.03
C SER A 381 -33.00 -23.07 -24.56
N ASP A 382 -32.48 -22.10 -25.35
CA ASP A 382 -32.35 -22.27 -26.80
C ASP A 382 -31.39 -23.39 -27.18
N HIS A 383 -30.27 -23.55 -26.45
CA HIS A 383 -29.34 -24.66 -26.65
C HIS A 383 -30.04 -26.02 -26.40
N LEU A 384 -31.00 -26.08 -25.47
CA LEU A 384 -31.83 -27.25 -25.20
C LEU A 384 -33.04 -27.38 -26.13
N ARG A 385 -33.16 -26.48 -27.13
CA ARG A 385 -34.32 -26.40 -28.08
C ARG A 385 -35.64 -26.08 -27.43
N LEU A 386 -35.66 -25.46 -26.25
CA LEU A 386 -36.84 -25.03 -25.50
C LEU A 386 -37.27 -23.61 -25.91
N ARG A 387 -37.56 -23.39 -27.20
CA ARG A 387 -37.77 -22.05 -27.77
C ARG A 387 -38.90 -21.24 -27.14
N VAL A 388 -39.95 -21.91 -26.68
CA VAL A 388 -41.10 -21.23 -26.02
C VAL A 388 -40.66 -20.64 -24.69
N GLU A 389 -39.91 -21.39 -23.92
CA GLU A 389 -39.39 -20.99 -22.62
C GLU A 389 -38.33 -19.88 -22.78
N ALA A 390 -37.43 -20.04 -23.71
CA ALA A 390 -36.43 -19.00 -24.03
C ALA A 390 -37.09 -17.65 -24.38
N ASN A 391 -38.13 -17.64 -25.22
CA ASN A 391 -38.87 -16.43 -25.55
C ASN A 391 -39.60 -15.81 -24.35
N LEU A 392 -40.14 -16.63 -23.46
CA LEU A 392 -40.81 -16.16 -22.23
C LEU A 392 -39.77 -15.49 -21.29
N LEU A 393 -38.63 -16.12 -21.10
CA LEU A 393 -37.53 -15.59 -20.28
C LEU A 393 -36.98 -14.23 -20.81
N ARG A 394 -36.76 -14.14 -22.10
CA ARG A 394 -36.36 -12.86 -22.75
C ARG A 394 -37.41 -11.76 -22.59
N LYS A 395 -38.70 -12.12 -22.66
CA LYS A 395 -39.78 -11.15 -22.42
C LYS A 395 -39.76 -10.68 -20.97
N LYS A 396 -39.57 -11.60 -20.00
CA LYS A 396 -39.46 -11.28 -18.56
C LYS A 396 -38.22 -10.38 -18.32
N ALA A 397 -37.06 -10.72 -18.90
CA ALA A 397 -35.83 -9.94 -18.78
C ALA A 397 -36.01 -8.49 -19.24
N ARG A 398 -36.59 -8.27 -20.44
CA ARG A 398 -36.86 -6.92 -20.95
C ARG A 398 -37.79 -6.11 -20.05
N HIS A 399 -38.79 -6.77 -19.46
CA HIS A 399 -39.71 -6.07 -18.55
C HIS A 399 -39.03 -5.64 -17.26
N ILE A 400 -38.14 -6.45 -16.73
CA ILE A 400 -37.33 -6.16 -15.54
C ILE A 400 -36.29 -5.07 -15.83
N GLN A 401 -35.67 -5.11 -17.00
CA GLN A 401 -34.71 -4.09 -17.43
C GLN A 401 -35.37 -2.71 -17.55
N ALA A 402 -36.55 -2.62 -18.15
CA ALA A 402 -37.31 -1.38 -18.21
C ALA A 402 -37.66 -0.82 -16.83
N ALA A 403 -38.00 -1.71 -15.88
CA ALA A 403 -38.24 -1.30 -14.50
C ALA A 403 -36.96 -0.83 -13.78
N ALA A 404 -35.79 -1.40 -14.10
CA ALA A 404 -34.50 -0.94 -13.57
C ALA A 404 -34.13 0.46 -14.10
N GLU A 405 -34.34 0.72 -15.39
CA GLU A 405 -34.13 2.02 -16.03
C GLU A 405 -35.03 3.10 -15.42
N ASP A 406 -36.32 2.79 -15.20
CA ASP A 406 -37.25 3.72 -14.55
C ASP A 406 -36.81 4.05 -13.10
N GLN A 407 -36.31 3.09 -12.34
CA GLN A 407 -35.75 3.32 -10.98
C GLN A 407 -34.49 4.19 -11.01
N ALA A 408 -33.61 3.99 -11.98
CA ALA A 408 -32.39 4.77 -12.12
C ALA A 408 -32.70 6.25 -12.44
N VAL A 409 -33.72 6.50 -13.26
CA VAL A 409 -34.20 7.88 -13.59
C VAL A 409 -34.86 8.53 -12.38
N ALA A 410 -35.64 7.79 -11.62
CA ALA A 410 -36.33 8.32 -10.42
C ALA A 410 -35.37 8.60 -9.24
N GLY A 411 -34.18 8.03 -9.23
CA GLY A 411 -33.15 8.21 -8.20
C GLY A 411 -32.15 9.34 -8.45
N GLN A 412 -32.23 10.04 -9.61
CA GLN A 412 -31.40 11.22 -9.85
C GLN A 412 -32.09 12.42 -9.21
N PRO A 413 -31.46 13.13 -8.24
CA PRO A 413 -32.00 14.40 -7.75
C PRO A 413 -31.97 15.39 -8.91
N ASP A 414 -33.11 16.08 -9.14
CA ASP A 414 -33.27 17.15 -10.14
C ASP A 414 -32.07 18.09 -10.11
N ALA A 415 -31.25 18.03 -11.14
CA ALA A 415 -30.19 19.00 -11.39
C ALA A 415 -30.87 20.26 -11.97
N THR A 416 -31.45 21.09 -11.08
CA THR A 416 -31.87 22.46 -11.38
C THR A 416 -31.05 23.44 -10.56
#